data_ab9e2c69573455202b97feba6579dae5
#
_entry.id   ab9e2c69573455202b97feba6579dae5
#
_cell.length_a   1.000
_cell.length_b   1.000
_cell.length_c   1.000
_cell.angle_alpha   90.00
_cell.angle_beta   90.00
_cell.angle_gamma   90.00
#
_symmetry.space_group_name_H-M   'P 1'
#
loop_
_entity.id
_entity.type
_entity.pdbx_description
1 polymer ?
#
loop_
_entity_poly.entity_id
_entity_poly.type
_entity_poly.pdbx_seq_one_letter_code
_entity_poly.pdbx_strand_id
1 'polypeptide(L)'
;MTKHINGVLYHKMKSDTCAKKGIKLLHVYEDDWHDKKDIVKSKLTYLLNKCKDKIYARKTKICAVSLEESKKFVEANCLDKYDDTSTHSLGLCVDSNKLIMLMTYAITTDKIEIKNCCSLHNICVVGGISKLCKRIVEELHTDKIQATVYTHLSNINTVFDKLAFSKIAECEPCVEVRQSEGLSYEVYNCGKHVYEIDNTISY
;
A
#
# COMPACT_ATOMS: atom_id res chain seq x y z
N MET A 1 -19.46 -9.94 25.20
CA MET A 1 -18.61 -8.79 24.78
C MET A 1 -17.11 -9.09 24.82
N THR A 2 -16.59 -9.86 25.77
CA THR A 2 -15.15 -10.12 25.96
C THR A 2 -14.46 -11.00 24.89
N LYS A 3 -15.17 -11.90 24.21
CA LYS A 3 -14.57 -12.75 23.15
C LYS A 3 -14.19 -11.98 21.88
N HIS A 4 -14.95 -10.95 21.49
CA HIS A 4 -14.66 -10.12 20.31
C HIS A 4 -13.42 -9.24 20.48
N ILE A 5 -13.26 -8.62 21.65
CA ILE A 5 -12.12 -7.75 21.96
C ILE A 5 -10.81 -8.56 21.93
N ASN A 6 -10.82 -9.79 22.44
CA ASN A 6 -9.64 -10.67 22.42
C ASN A 6 -9.22 -11.08 20.98
N GLY A 7 -10.17 -11.22 20.04
CA GLY A 7 -9.88 -11.53 18.65
C GLY A 7 -9.15 -10.40 17.92
N VAL A 8 -9.63 -9.16 18.05
CA VAL A 8 -9.04 -7.96 17.43
C VAL A 8 -7.60 -7.72 17.92
N LEU A 9 -7.40 -7.79 19.24
CA LEU A 9 -6.10 -7.54 19.87
C LEU A 9 -5.12 -8.70 19.63
N TYR A 10 -5.58 -9.92 19.38
CA TYR A 10 -4.72 -11.08 19.19
C TYR A 10 -3.78 -10.96 17.98
N HIS A 11 -4.30 -10.53 16.84
CA HIS A 11 -3.49 -10.33 15.64
C HIS A 11 -2.50 -9.17 15.81
N LYS A 12 -2.92 -8.07 16.43
CA LYS A 12 -2.02 -6.95 16.76
C LYS A 12 -0.92 -7.42 17.70
N MET A 13 -1.24 -8.12 18.78
CA MET A 13 -0.27 -8.62 19.76
C MET A 13 0.78 -9.54 19.12
N LYS A 14 0.37 -10.40 18.17
CA LYS A 14 1.30 -11.23 17.39
C LYS A 14 2.23 -10.37 16.54
N SER A 15 1.68 -9.38 15.80
CA SER A 15 2.46 -8.47 14.99
C SER A 15 3.49 -7.71 15.80
N ASP A 16 3.08 -7.15 16.94
CA ASP A 16 3.95 -6.38 17.84
C ASP A 16 5.06 -7.25 18.45
N THR A 17 4.70 -8.49 18.85
CA THR A 17 5.67 -9.44 19.40
C THR A 17 6.72 -9.85 18.37
N CYS A 18 6.31 -10.09 17.14
CA CYS A 18 7.21 -10.38 16.03
C CYS A 18 8.09 -9.17 15.68
N ALA A 19 7.49 -7.98 15.62
CA ALA A 19 8.21 -6.74 15.31
C ALA A 19 9.32 -6.45 16.35
N LYS A 20 9.05 -6.61 17.65
CA LYS A 20 10.03 -6.47 18.73
C LYS A 20 11.22 -7.43 18.58
N LYS A 21 11.04 -8.56 17.92
CA LYS A 21 12.09 -9.54 17.63
C LYS A 21 12.73 -9.36 16.24
N GLY A 22 12.38 -8.29 15.51
CA GLY A 22 12.84 -8.07 14.14
C GLY A 22 12.25 -9.03 13.11
N ILE A 23 11.19 -9.75 13.45
CA ILE A 23 10.53 -10.72 12.57
C ILE A 23 9.42 -10.03 11.80
N LYS A 24 9.47 -10.11 10.48
CA LYS A 24 8.42 -9.63 9.60
C LYS A 24 7.28 -10.65 9.57
N LEU A 25 6.12 -10.27 10.10
CA LEU A 25 4.91 -11.08 10.07
C LEU A 25 3.97 -10.55 9.00
N LEU A 26 3.42 -11.45 8.21
CA LEU A 26 2.36 -11.18 7.23
C LEU A 26 1.12 -11.97 7.64
N HIS A 27 -0.01 -11.29 7.75
CA HIS A 27 -1.31 -11.94 7.91
C HIS A 27 -1.97 -12.02 6.53
N VAL A 28 -2.31 -13.24 6.14
CA VAL A 28 -3.08 -13.51 4.92
C VAL A 28 -4.46 -13.93 5.36
N TYR A 29 -5.47 -13.19 4.92
CA TYR A 29 -6.86 -13.53 5.20
C TYR A 29 -7.33 -14.62 4.25
N GLU A 30 -8.32 -15.40 4.68
CA GLU A 30 -8.85 -16.53 3.92
C GLU A 30 -9.50 -16.07 2.61
N ASP A 31 -10.25 -14.96 2.64
CA ASP A 31 -10.83 -14.33 1.46
C ASP A 31 -9.77 -13.85 0.46
N ASP A 32 -8.71 -13.18 0.93
CA ASP A 32 -7.61 -12.76 0.07
C ASP A 32 -6.92 -13.97 -0.58
N TRP A 33 -6.80 -15.09 0.16
CA TRP A 33 -6.23 -16.31 -0.40
C TRP A 33 -7.17 -16.98 -1.40
N HIS A 34 -8.47 -16.91 -1.19
CA HIS A 34 -9.46 -17.51 -2.09
C HIS A 34 -9.66 -16.65 -3.36
N ASP A 35 -9.94 -15.37 -3.19
CA ASP A 35 -10.37 -14.49 -4.28
C ASP A 35 -9.20 -13.81 -5.01
N LYS A 36 -8.05 -13.56 -4.31
CA LYS A 36 -6.90 -12.81 -4.81
C LYS A 36 -5.59 -13.59 -4.70
N LYS A 37 -5.66 -14.90 -4.84
CA LYS A 37 -4.52 -15.83 -4.62
C LYS A 37 -3.24 -15.43 -5.34
N ASP A 38 -3.33 -14.99 -6.59
CA ASP A 38 -2.15 -14.64 -7.39
C ASP A 38 -1.52 -13.32 -6.91
N ILE A 39 -2.33 -12.39 -6.41
CA ILE A 39 -1.84 -11.16 -5.78
C ILE A 39 -1.13 -11.49 -4.47
N VAL A 40 -1.70 -12.38 -3.62
CA VAL A 40 -1.05 -12.86 -2.39
C VAL A 40 0.29 -13.51 -2.70
N LYS A 41 0.35 -14.43 -3.67
CA LYS A 41 1.60 -15.07 -4.09
C LYS A 41 2.63 -14.06 -4.61
N SER A 42 2.20 -13.08 -5.41
CA SER A 42 3.05 -12.00 -5.88
C SER A 42 3.65 -11.20 -4.72
N LYS A 43 2.82 -10.84 -3.73
CA LYS A 43 3.26 -10.14 -2.51
C LYS A 43 4.27 -10.96 -1.72
N LEU A 44 4.03 -12.24 -1.51
CA LEU A 44 4.97 -13.15 -0.85
C LEU A 44 6.30 -13.25 -1.61
N THR A 45 6.23 -13.40 -2.94
CA THR A 45 7.41 -13.44 -3.80
C THR A 45 8.25 -12.17 -3.70
N TYR A 46 7.58 -11.00 -3.64
CA TYR A 46 8.24 -9.71 -3.42
C TYR A 46 8.91 -9.66 -2.04
N LEU A 47 8.21 -10.02 -0.97
CA LEU A 47 8.74 -9.99 0.39
C LEU A 47 9.94 -10.92 0.60
N LEU A 48 9.97 -12.02 -0.12
CA LEU A 48 11.07 -13.00 -0.10
C LEU A 48 12.22 -12.62 -1.06
N ASN A 49 12.16 -11.46 -1.73
CA ASN A 49 13.12 -11.05 -2.76
C ASN A 49 13.28 -12.07 -3.92
N LYS A 50 12.23 -12.81 -4.23
CA LYS A 50 12.20 -13.84 -5.28
C LYS A 50 11.52 -13.38 -6.58
N CYS A 51 11.18 -12.10 -6.72
CA CYS A 51 10.65 -11.55 -7.97
C CYS A 51 11.66 -11.76 -9.11
N LYS A 52 11.22 -12.43 -10.16
CA LYS A 52 12.03 -12.66 -11.37
C LYS A 52 12.13 -11.41 -12.21
N ASP A 53 11.00 -10.73 -12.41
CA ASP A 53 10.91 -9.54 -13.25
C ASP A 53 11.08 -8.27 -12.40
N LYS A 54 12.27 -7.67 -12.54
CA LYS A 54 12.61 -6.40 -11.87
C LYS A 54 12.73 -5.30 -12.92
N ILE A 55 11.92 -4.27 -12.77
CA ILE A 55 11.97 -3.07 -13.61
C ILE A 55 12.42 -1.90 -12.75
N TYR A 56 13.49 -1.21 -13.17
CA TYR A 56 13.95 -0.01 -12.48
C TYR A 56 13.13 1.19 -12.94
N ALA A 57 12.65 2.00 -12.01
CA ALA A 57 11.83 3.18 -12.29
C ALA A 57 12.49 4.17 -13.27
N ARG A 58 13.83 4.26 -13.30
CA ARG A 58 14.58 5.07 -14.28
C ARG A 58 14.32 4.66 -15.74
N LYS A 59 13.90 3.40 -15.98
CA LYS A 59 13.57 2.87 -17.31
C LYS A 59 12.08 3.01 -17.66
N THR A 60 11.31 3.71 -16.86
CA THR A 60 9.88 3.92 -17.06
C THR A 60 9.58 5.38 -17.35
N LYS A 61 8.44 5.64 -17.98
CA LYS A 61 7.88 6.97 -18.15
C LYS A 61 6.73 7.17 -17.17
N ILE A 62 6.56 8.39 -16.68
CA ILE A 62 5.37 8.76 -15.91
C ILE A 62 4.23 8.99 -16.89
N CYS A 63 3.07 8.45 -16.60
CA CYS A 63 1.86 8.60 -17.39
C CYS A 63 0.69 9.00 -16.50
N ALA A 64 -0.17 9.87 -17.00
CA ALA A 64 -1.46 10.15 -16.38
C ALA A 64 -2.36 8.92 -16.61
N VAL A 65 -3.12 8.56 -15.61
CA VAL A 65 -4.06 7.43 -15.66
C VAL A 65 -5.43 7.96 -15.22
N SER A 66 -6.49 7.61 -15.92
CA SER A 66 -7.83 7.99 -15.49
C SER A 66 -8.22 7.29 -14.19
N LEU A 67 -9.14 7.87 -13.40
CA LEU A 67 -9.60 7.24 -12.16
C LEU A 67 -10.29 5.91 -12.43
N GLU A 68 -11.00 5.78 -13.57
CA GLU A 68 -11.63 4.53 -13.96
C GLU A 68 -10.62 3.43 -14.26
N GLU A 69 -9.55 3.74 -15.01
CA GLU A 69 -8.45 2.80 -15.27
C GLU A 69 -7.69 2.46 -13.99
N SER A 70 -7.52 3.45 -13.11
CA SER A 70 -6.90 3.29 -11.80
C SER A 70 -7.66 2.31 -10.92
N LYS A 71 -8.98 2.41 -10.90
CA LYS A 71 -9.86 1.48 -10.17
C LYS A 71 -9.67 0.05 -10.68
N LYS A 72 -9.77 -0.16 -11.98
CA LYS A 72 -9.54 -1.47 -12.62
C LYS A 72 -8.15 -2.03 -12.31
N PHE A 73 -7.13 -1.18 -12.34
CA PHE A 73 -5.76 -1.59 -12.06
C PHE A 73 -5.57 -2.01 -10.61
N VAL A 74 -6.10 -1.24 -9.65
CA VAL A 74 -6.03 -1.54 -8.22
C VAL A 74 -6.77 -2.84 -7.91
N GLU A 75 -7.99 -3.00 -8.40
CA GLU A 75 -8.78 -4.22 -8.21
C GLU A 75 -8.08 -5.49 -8.73
N ALA A 76 -7.35 -5.37 -9.84
CA ALA A 76 -6.62 -6.48 -10.44
C ALA A 76 -5.26 -6.78 -9.80
N ASN A 77 -4.64 -5.84 -9.06
CA ASN A 77 -3.24 -5.95 -8.64
C ASN A 77 -2.98 -5.65 -7.16
N CYS A 78 -3.99 -5.19 -6.41
CA CYS A 78 -3.86 -4.82 -5.00
C CYS A 78 -4.71 -5.71 -4.09
N LEU A 79 -4.21 -6.00 -2.89
CA LEU A 79 -5.02 -6.64 -1.86
C LEU A 79 -6.02 -5.65 -1.27
N ASP A 80 -5.60 -4.39 -1.12
CA ASP A 80 -6.49 -3.33 -0.66
C ASP A 80 -7.51 -2.96 -1.73
N LYS A 81 -8.69 -2.55 -1.28
CA LYS A 81 -9.73 -2.02 -2.16
C LYS A 81 -9.30 -0.66 -2.72
N TYR A 82 -9.84 -0.31 -3.88
CA TYR A 82 -9.71 1.04 -4.40
C TYR A 82 -10.37 2.04 -3.43
N ASP A 83 -9.66 3.12 -3.15
CA ASP A 83 -10.17 4.20 -2.32
C ASP A 83 -10.90 5.21 -3.21
N ASP A 84 -12.23 5.22 -3.15
CA ASP A 84 -13.08 6.09 -3.97
C ASP A 84 -12.94 7.59 -3.60
N THR A 85 -12.19 7.94 -2.54
CA THR A 85 -11.83 9.33 -2.22
C THR A 85 -10.62 9.83 -3.02
N SER A 86 -10.02 8.99 -3.85
CA SER A 86 -8.94 9.37 -4.76
C SER A 86 -9.41 10.40 -5.78
N THR A 87 -8.68 11.50 -5.91
CA THR A 87 -8.98 12.59 -6.86
C THR A 87 -8.02 12.62 -8.04
N HIS A 88 -6.84 12.03 -7.88
CA HIS A 88 -5.77 12.03 -8.87
C HIS A 88 -5.07 10.67 -8.93
N SER A 89 -4.40 10.42 -10.04
CA SER A 89 -3.57 9.23 -10.19
C SER A 89 -2.39 9.46 -11.12
N LEU A 90 -1.28 8.79 -10.83
CA LEU A 90 -0.08 8.75 -11.65
C LEU A 90 0.36 7.30 -11.82
N GLY A 91 0.81 6.96 -13.01
CA GLY A 91 1.34 5.65 -13.34
C GLY A 91 2.79 5.68 -13.80
N LEU A 92 3.42 4.52 -13.75
CA LEU A 92 4.68 4.25 -14.43
C LEU A 92 4.41 3.28 -15.58
N CYS A 93 4.76 3.71 -16.78
CA CYS A 93 4.60 2.95 -18.01
C CYS A 93 5.96 2.55 -18.58
N VAL A 94 6.06 1.37 -19.19
CA VAL A 94 7.20 0.98 -20.05
C VAL A 94 6.94 1.40 -21.49
N ASP A 95 7.92 1.21 -22.38
CA ASP A 95 7.90 1.75 -23.75
C ASP A 95 6.68 1.36 -24.60
N SER A 96 6.02 0.26 -24.30
CA SER A 96 4.75 -0.15 -24.92
C SER A 96 3.51 0.57 -24.39
N ASN A 97 3.65 1.63 -23.60
CA ASN A 97 2.60 2.28 -22.81
C ASN A 97 1.89 1.34 -21.82
N LYS A 98 2.49 0.19 -21.52
CA LYS A 98 1.96 -0.75 -20.55
C LYS A 98 2.16 -0.17 -19.14
N LEU A 99 1.06 0.04 -18.41
CA LEU A 99 1.07 0.45 -17.02
C LEU A 99 1.61 -0.68 -16.14
N ILE A 100 2.65 -0.42 -15.37
CA ILE A 100 3.30 -1.39 -14.49
C ILE A 100 3.25 -1.03 -13.02
N MET A 101 2.95 0.22 -12.70
CA MET A 101 2.77 0.70 -11.33
C MET A 101 1.82 1.89 -11.33
N LEU A 102 1.01 1.98 -10.30
CA LEU A 102 0.03 3.03 -10.11
C LEU A 102 0.13 3.57 -8.69
N MET A 103 -0.09 4.86 -8.56
CA MET A 103 -0.34 5.56 -7.30
C MET A 103 -1.57 6.45 -7.47
N THR A 104 -2.56 6.30 -6.59
CA THR A 104 -3.68 7.22 -6.49
C THR A 104 -3.54 8.07 -5.23
N TYR A 105 -4.00 9.30 -5.29
CA TYR A 105 -3.89 10.23 -4.18
C TYR A 105 -5.04 11.25 -4.19
N ALA A 106 -5.27 11.84 -3.03
CA ALA A 106 -6.16 12.97 -2.85
C ALA A 106 -5.36 14.20 -2.42
N ILE A 107 -5.72 15.36 -2.94
CA ILE A 107 -5.17 16.65 -2.54
C ILE A 107 -6.13 17.25 -1.52
N THR A 108 -5.63 17.55 -0.34
CA THR A 108 -6.35 18.27 0.71
C THR A 108 -5.77 19.68 0.87
N THR A 109 -6.30 20.48 1.77
CA THR A 109 -5.87 21.86 1.99
C THR A 109 -4.42 21.98 2.47
N ASP A 110 -3.91 20.97 3.16
CA ASP A 110 -2.64 21.02 3.89
C ASP A 110 -1.65 19.91 3.53
N LYS A 111 -2.09 18.90 2.77
CA LYS A 111 -1.26 17.73 2.43
C LYS A 111 -1.79 16.98 1.23
N ILE A 112 -0.97 16.08 0.74
CA ILE A 112 -1.35 15.03 -0.22
C ILE A 112 -1.47 13.70 0.52
N GLU A 113 -2.56 13.00 0.30
CA GLU A 113 -2.80 11.68 0.87
C GLU A 113 -2.68 10.60 -0.20
N ILE A 114 -1.67 9.74 -0.11
CA ILE A 114 -1.57 8.54 -0.95
C ILE A 114 -2.66 7.56 -0.51
N LYS A 115 -3.54 7.21 -1.44
CA LYS A 115 -4.70 6.32 -1.20
C LYS A 115 -4.40 4.87 -1.57
N ASN A 116 -3.97 4.63 -2.80
CA ASN A 116 -3.50 3.32 -3.23
C ASN A 116 -2.12 3.43 -3.89
N CYS A 117 -1.29 2.43 -3.70
CA CYS A 117 -0.02 2.31 -4.40
C CYS A 117 0.30 0.83 -4.64
N CYS A 118 0.29 0.41 -5.89
CA CYS A 118 0.57 -0.97 -6.26
C CYS A 118 1.29 -1.08 -7.61
N SER A 119 2.01 -2.17 -7.78
CA SER A 119 2.59 -2.57 -9.06
C SER A 119 1.77 -3.69 -9.69
N LEU A 120 1.91 -3.85 -10.98
CA LEU A 120 1.41 -5.04 -11.68
C LEU A 120 1.93 -6.28 -10.94
N HIS A 121 1.07 -7.26 -10.69
CA HIS A 121 1.46 -8.47 -9.97
C HIS A 121 2.61 -9.19 -10.70
N ASN A 122 3.46 -9.87 -9.94
CA ASN A 122 4.70 -10.52 -10.39
C ASN A 122 5.82 -9.59 -10.90
N ILE A 123 5.62 -8.28 -10.93
CA ILE A 123 6.66 -7.30 -11.29
C ILE A 123 7.10 -6.52 -10.06
N CYS A 124 8.42 -6.46 -9.85
CA CYS A 124 9.04 -5.60 -8.85
C CYS A 124 9.53 -4.30 -9.49
N VAL A 125 8.87 -3.18 -9.20
CA VAL A 125 9.28 -1.86 -9.69
C VAL A 125 10.20 -1.20 -8.66
N VAL A 126 11.51 -1.24 -8.93
CA VAL A 126 12.53 -0.70 -8.01
C VAL A 126 12.59 0.82 -8.13
N GLY A 127 12.38 1.52 -7.01
CA GLY A 127 12.38 2.98 -6.96
C GLY A 127 11.10 3.63 -7.49
N GLY A 128 10.03 2.84 -7.74
CA GLY A 128 8.79 3.35 -8.32
C GLY A 128 8.09 4.36 -7.43
N ILE A 129 7.91 4.05 -6.15
CA ILE A 129 7.25 4.96 -5.19
C ILE A 129 8.03 6.26 -5.09
N SER A 130 9.36 6.19 -4.93
CA SER A 130 10.21 7.38 -4.87
C SER A 130 10.05 8.29 -6.11
N LYS A 131 10.01 7.70 -7.31
CA LYS A 131 9.83 8.45 -8.55
C LYS A 131 8.45 9.12 -8.63
N LEU A 132 7.39 8.43 -8.20
CA LEU A 132 6.03 8.98 -8.19
C LEU A 132 5.88 10.07 -7.13
N CYS A 133 6.37 9.86 -5.91
CA CYS A 133 6.35 10.88 -4.85
C CYS A 133 7.12 12.14 -5.29
N LYS A 134 8.33 11.98 -5.84
CA LYS A 134 9.12 13.11 -6.36
C LYS A 134 8.33 13.91 -7.40
N ARG A 135 7.68 13.23 -8.33
CA ARG A 135 6.84 13.91 -9.35
C ARG A 135 5.69 14.68 -8.75
N ILE A 136 5.02 14.14 -7.75
CA ILE A 136 3.91 14.80 -7.05
C ILE A 136 4.40 16.07 -6.35
N VAL A 137 5.54 16.00 -5.64
CA VAL A 137 6.16 17.17 -4.99
C VAL A 137 6.51 18.25 -6.00
N GLU A 138 7.14 17.88 -7.11
CA GLU A 138 7.55 18.82 -8.16
C GLU A 138 6.36 19.52 -8.84
N GLU A 139 5.26 18.79 -9.09
CA GLU A 139 4.08 19.35 -9.76
C GLU A 139 3.21 20.21 -8.87
N LEU A 140 3.05 19.81 -7.63
CA LEU A 140 2.07 20.42 -6.73
C LEU A 140 2.69 21.39 -5.73
N HIS A 141 4.03 21.51 -5.74
CA HIS A 141 4.79 22.36 -4.81
C HIS A 141 4.34 22.16 -3.35
N THR A 142 4.07 20.90 -2.98
CA THR A 142 3.60 20.56 -1.65
C THR A 142 4.73 20.06 -0.80
N ASP A 143 4.71 20.42 0.48
CA ASP A 143 5.73 20.03 1.42
C ASP A 143 5.34 18.76 2.18
N LYS A 144 4.06 18.37 2.16
CA LYS A 144 3.57 17.25 2.96
C LYS A 144 2.89 16.17 2.14
N ILE A 145 3.43 14.95 2.24
CA ILE A 145 2.81 13.73 1.70
C ILE A 145 2.57 12.77 2.85
N GLN A 146 1.36 12.27 2.95
CA GLN A 146 0.95 11.27 3.94
C GLN A 146 0.59 9.96 3.25
N ALA A 147 0.96 8.85 3.87
CA ALA A 147 0.61 7.51 3.41
C ALA A 147 0.13 6.65 4.57
N THR A 148 -0.90 5.86 4.35
CA THR A 148 -1.41 4.90 5.32
C THR A 148 -1.06 3.49 4.90
N VAL A 149 -0.46 2.72 5.80
CA VAL A 149 -0.03 1.33 5.56
C VAL A 149 -0.72 0.39 6.52
N TYR A 150 -1.39 -0.61 6.00
CA TYR A 150 -1.99 -1.66 6.81
C TYR A 150 -0.93 -2.57 7.43
N THR A 151 -0.97 -2.74 8.74
CA THR A 151 0.05 -3.50 9.48
C THR A 151 -0.01 -5.01 9.23
N HIS A 152 -1.15 -5.54 8.79
CA HIS A 152 -1.26 -6.94 8.38
C HIS A 152 -0.43 -7.27 7.13
N LEU A 153 -0.21 -6.28 6.25
CA LEU A 153 0.62 -6.43 5.05
C LEU A 153 2.10 -6.16 5.30
N SER A 154 2.43 -5.36 6.30
CA SER A 154 3.81 -5.03 6.65
C SER A 154 3.90 -4.41 8.03
N ASN A 155 4.36 -5.18 9.00
CA ASN A 155 4.51 -4.72 10.39
C ASN A 155 5.80 -3.94 10.65
N ILE A 156 6.87 -4.18 9.86
CA ILE A 156 8.18 -3.50 9.98
C ILE A 156 8.84 -3.33 8.60
N ASN A 157 9.81 -2.42 8.52
CA ASN A 157 10.63 -2.19 7.33
C ASN A 157 9.78 -1.98 6.07
N THR A 158 8.82 -1.06 6.14
CA THR A 158 8.00 -0.67 5.00
C THR A 158 8.85 0.06 3.96
N VAL A 159 8.29 0.28 2.78
CA VAL A 159 8.96 1.09 1.76
C VAL A 159 9.08 2.55 2.23
N PHE A 160 8.14 3.04 3.01
CA PHE A 160 8.14 4.41 3.52
C PHE A 160 9.25 4.66 4.54
N ASP A 161 9.60 3.68 5.38
CA ASP A 161 10.76 3.77 6.27
C ASP A 161 12.08 4.01 5.50
N LYS A 162 12.15 3.53 4.24
CA LYS A 162 13.33 3.69 3.37
C LYS A 162 13.35 5.00 2.58
N LEU A 163 12.22 5.71 2.54
CA LEU A 163 12.04 6.95 1.77
C LEU A 163 12.02 8.20 2.65
N ALA A 164 12.59 8.12 3.85
CA ALA A 164 12.62 9.21 4.82
C ALA A 164 11.23 9.69 5.30
N PHE A 165 10.20 8.87 5.15
CA PHE A 165 8.92 9.12 5.81
C PHE A 165 9.04 8.81 7.30
N SER A 166 8.47 9.66 8.13
CA SER A 166 8.34 9.44 9.57
C SER A 166 6.99 8.81 9.90
N LYS A 167 6.98 7.82 10.78
CA LYS A 167 5.72 7.29 11.31
C LYS A 167 5.17 8.29 12.33
N ILE A 168 4.04 8.93 12.02
CA ILE A 168 3.43 9.98 12.83
C ILE A 168 2.27 9.49 13.70
N ALA A 169 1.61 8.42 13.29
CA ALA A 169 0.48 7.86 14.03
C ALA A 169 0.34 6.35 13.83
N GLU A 170 -0.36 5.73 14.75
CA GLU A 170 -0.78 4.34 14.71
C GLU A 170 -2.29 4.29 14.99
N CYS A 171 -3.03 3.67 14.09
CA CYS A 171 -4.47 3.46 14.25
C CYS A 171 -4.70 2.09 14.87
N GLU A 172 -5.60 2.04 15.85
CA GLU A 172 -5.97 0.80 16.51
C GLU A 172 -6.61 -0.21 15.53
N PRO A 173 -6.49 -1.50 15.81
CA PRO A 173 -7.19 -2.53 15.07
C PRO A 173 -8.70 -2.35 15.13
N CYS A 174 -9.39 -2.68 14.06
CA CYS A 174 -10.84 -2.66 14.01
C CYS A 174 -11.38 -3.91 13.30
N VAL A 175 -12.68 -4.10 13.42
CA VAL A 175 -13.41 -5.12 12.68
C VAL A 175 -13.86 -4.50 11.35
N GLU A 176 -13.55 -5.16 10.26
CA GLU A 176 -14.02 -4.79 8.92
C GLU A 176 -14.99 -5.87 8.43
N VAL A 177 -16.10 -5.44 7.86
CA VAL A 177 -17.03 -6.37 7.20
C VAL A 177 -16.57 -6.51 5.74
N ARG A 178 -16.29 -7.73 5.34
CA ARG A 178 -15.91 -8.08 3.97
C ARG A 178 -17.00 -8.96 3.34
N GLN A 179 -16.99 -9.03 2.03
CA GLN A 179 -17.89 -9.89 1.27
C GLN A 179 -17.08 -10.76 0.32
N SER A 180 -17.36 -12.06 0.33
CA SER A 180 -16.83 -13.01 -0.64
C SER A 180 -17.92 -14.02 -0.95
N GLU A 181 -18.11 -14.37 -2.23
CA GLU A 181 -19.12 -15.31 -2.73
C GLU A 181 -20.56 -15.01 -2.24
N GLY A 182 -20.90 -13.72 -2.06
CA GLY A 182 -22.22 -13.30 -1.60
C GLY A 182 -22.45 -13.41 -0.08
N LEU A 183 -21.46 -13.85 0.67
CA LEU A 183 -21.50 -13.93 2.13
C LEU A 183 -20.75 -12.73 2.74
N SER A 184 -21.34 -12.16 3.80
CA SER A 184 -20.68 -11.13 4.62
C SER A 184 -20.07 -11.76 5.85
N TYR A 185 -18.82 -11.40 6.15
CA TYR A 185 -18.09 -11.89 7.32
C TYR A 185 -17.21 -10.81 7.92
N GLU A 186 -16.87 -10.95 9.19
CA GLU A 186 -16.04 -10.02 9.93
C GLU A 186 -14.56 -10.42 9.79
N VAL A 187 -13.71 -9.43 9.48
CA VAL A 187 -12.26 -9.58 9.45
C VAL A 187 -11.64 -8.64 10.47
N TYR A 188 -10.73 -9.17 11.26
CA TYR A 188 -9.98 -8.40 12.25
C TYR A 188 -8.70 -7.85 11.62
N ASN A 189 -8.67 -6.56 11.29
CA ASN A 189 -7.42 -5.97 10.84
C ASN A 189 -6.45 -5.72 12.01
N CYS A 190 -5.16 -5.64 11.69
CA CYS A 190 -4.10 -5.45 12.69
C CYS A 190 -3.80 -3.98 13.00
N GLY A 191 -4.61 -3.05 12.49
CA GLY A 191 -4.37 -1.61 12.57
C GLY A 191 -3.63 -1.05 11.35
N LYS A 192 -3.32 0.24 11.42
CA LYS A 192 -2.65 0.98 10.34
C LYS A 192 -1.54 1.85 10.93
N HIS A 193 -0.45 2.00 10.21
CA HIS A 193 0.56 3.01 10.47
C HIS A 193 0.40 4.17 9.48
N VAL A 194 0.44 5.39 10.00
CA VAL A 194 0.41 6.60 9.19
C VAL A 194 1.83 7.15 9.09
N TYR A 195 2.29 7.36 7.88
CA TYR A 195 3.61 7.89 7.55
C TYR A 195 3.47 9.26 6.90
N GLU A 196 4.36 10.17 7.21
CA GLU A 196 4.41 11.49 6.61
C GLU A 196 5.86 11.85 6.23
N ILE A 197 6.04 12.46 5.09
CA ILE A 197 7.27 13.17 4.74
C ILE A 197 6.95 14.67 4.69
N ASP A 198 7.80 15.45 5.32
CA ASP A 198 7.79 16.91 5.28
C ASP A 198 9.03 17.35 4.49
N ASN A 199 8.82 17.91 3.31
CA ASN A 199 9.88 18.34 2.41
C ASN A 199 10.35 19.79 2.68
N THR A 200 9.87 20.43 3.75
CA THR A 200 10.35 21.77 4.16
C THR A 200 11.81 21.73 4.66
N ILE A 201 12.33 20.53 4.98
CA ILE A 201 13.72 20.32 5.31
C ILE A 201 14.49 20.21 3.99
N SER A 202 14.99 21.34 3.49
CA SER A 202 15.91 21.39 2.35
C SER A 202 17.18 20.59 2.67
N TYR A 203 17.53 19.67 1.78
CA TYR A 203 18.81 18.97 1.77
C TYR A 203 19.96 19.93 1.42
#